data_4efcd9a23be1d9217d0b9a9086bf9e22
#
_entry.id   4efcd9a23be1d9217d0b9a9086bf9e22
#
_cell.length_a   1.000
_cell.length_b   1.000
_cell.length_c   1.000
_cell.angle_alpha   90.00
_cell.angle_beta   90.00
_cell.angle_gamma   90.00
#
_symmetry.space_group_name_H-M   'P 1'
#
loop_
_entity.id
_entity.type
_entity.pdbx_description
1 polymer ?
#
loop_
_entity_poly.entity_id
_entity_poly.type
_entity_poly.pdbx_seq_one_letter_code
_entity_poly.pdbx_strand_id
1 'polypeptide(L)'
;MCHPTVATAERAGLPQAPQCMLCHEGIKRQSPVIRRLAAHSKENKPLPWVRLYRVPDFVFFSHASHLSAKTACASCHGAVERRDVLAQEAPTNMKFCMDCHRRQGASLACNLCHELGQ
;
A
#
# COMPACT_ATOMS: atom_id res chain seq x y z
N MET A 1 -0.48 13.06 1.08
CA MET A 1 -0.69 11.61 1.32
C MET A 1 0.42 10.83 0.63
N CYS A 2 1.02 9.84 1.28
CA CYS A 2 2.22 9.15 0.76
C CYS A 2 1.92 8.17 -0.38
N HIS A 3 0.70 7.66 -0.47
CA HIS A 3 0.26 6.78 -1.57
C HIS A 3 -0.67 7.56 -2.52
N PRO A 4 -0.17 8.01 -3.68
CA PRO A 4 -0.89 8.99 -4.51
C PRO A 4 -2.17 8.45 -5.15
N THR A 5 -2.21 7.16 -5.46
CA THR A 5 -3.31 6.55 -6.22
C THR A 5 -4.23 5.66 -5.37
N VAL A 6 -4.03 5.62 -4.05
CA VAL A 6 -4.75 4.71 -3.16
C VAL A 6 -6.28 4.86 -3.19
N ALA A 7 -6.77 6.07 -3.43
CA ALA A 7 -8.21 6.37 -3.47
C ALA A 7 -8.84 6.24 -4.86
N THR A 8 -8.04 6.15 -5.91
CA THR A 8 -8.54 6.29 -7.30
C THR A 8 -8.16 5.11 -8.19
N ALA A 9 -7.23 4.26 -7.76
CA ALA A 9 -6.77 3.13 -8.56
C ALA A 9 -6.78 1.83 -7.77
N GLU A 10 -6.64 0.72 -8.45
CA GLU A 10 -6.50 -0.60 -7.84
C GLU A 10 -5.27 -0.67 -6.95
N ARG A 11 -4.15 -0.11 -7.42
CA ARG A 11 -2.88 -0.07 -6.70
C ARG A 11 -2.70 1.26 -6.00
N ALA A 12 -2.25 1.20 -4.75
CA ALA A 12 -2.03 2.40 -3.93
C ALA A 12 -0.93 3.34 -4.47
N GLY A 13 -0.04 2.83 -5.32
CA GLY A 13 1.15 3.54 -5.76
C GLY A 13 2.22 3.65 -4.66
N LEU A 14 3.47 3.74 -5.08
CA LEU A 14 4.60 4.01 -4.19
C LEU A 14 5.13 5.42 -4.46
N PRO A 15 5.34 6.23 -3.42
CA PRO A 15 5.80 7.61 -3.59
C PRO A 15 7.22 7.63 -4.14
N GLN A 16 7.55 8.64 -4.90
CA GLN A 16 8.92 8.91 -5.34
C GLN A 16 9.58 9.93 -4.42
N ALA A 17 10.91 10.02 -4.45
CA ALA A 17 11.67 10.90 -3.57
C ALA A 17 11.20 12.36 -3.56
N PRO A 18 10.84 13.01 -4.69
CA PRO A 18 10.33 14.38 -4.68
C PRO A 18 9.08 14.58 -3.82
N GLN A 19 8.18 13.60 -3.77
CA GLN A 19 6.97 13.69 -2.92
C GLN A 19 7.31 13.73 -1.42
N CYS A 20 8.32 12.99 -1.01
CA CYS A 20 8.79 13.00 0.37
C CYS A 20 9.46 14.34 0.71
N MET A 21 10.21 14.90 -0.25
CA MET A 21 10.93 16.15 -0.07
C MET A 21 10.03 17.37 0.09
N LEU A 22 8.75 17.32 -0.33
CA LEU A 22 7.80 18.40 -0.07
C LEU A 22 7.74 18.81 1.42
N CYS A 23 7.95 17.86 2.33
CA CYS A 23 8.01 18.13 3.76
C CYS A 23 9.44 18.07 4.30
N HIS A 24 10.25 17.13 3.80
CA HIS A 24 11.59 16.88 4.35
C HIS A 24 12.65 17.87 3.91
N GLU A 25 12.36 18.79 3.01
CA GLU A 25 13.20 19.97 2.79
C GLU A 25 13.32 20.87 4.04
N GLY A 26 12.25 20.94 4.87
CA GLY A 26 12.21 21.68 6.11
C GLY A 26 12.36 20.82 7.37
N ILE A 27 12.02 19.53 7.29
CA ILE A 27 11.87 18.65 8.46
C ILE A 27 12.94 17.55 8.44
N LYS A 28 13.65 17.39 9.57
CA LYS A 28 14.68 16.35 9.79
C LYS A 28 15.80 16.33 8.74
N ARG A 29 16.15 17.47 8.15
CA ARG A 29 17.17 17.61 7.09
C ARG A 29 18.52 16.99 7.43
N GLN A 30 18.89 16.95 8.73
CA GLN A 30 20.16 16.43 9.19
C GLN A 30 20.19 14.90 9.32
N SER A 31 19.03 14.23 9.23
CA SER A 31 18.96 12.77 9.27
C SER A 31 19.71 12.17 8.08
N PRO A 32 20.58 11.16 8.28
CA PRO A 32 21.26 10.47 7.18
C PRO A 32 20.27 9.87 6.15
N VAL A 33 19.13 9.38 6.62
CA VAL A 33 18.08 8.82 5.76
C VAL A 33 17.47 9.90 4.87
N ILE A 34 17.16 11.08 5.43
CA ILE A 34 16.61 12.20 4.66
C ILE A 34 17.64 12.75 3.66
N ARG A 35 18.93 12.80 4.02
CA ARG A 35 19.97 13.19 3.07
C ARG A 35 20.09 12.23 1.89
N ARG A 36 19.96 10.91 2.12
CA ARG A 36 19.91 9.91 1.03
C ARG A 36 18.69 10.12 0.15
N LEU A 37 17.51 10.37 0.77
CA LEU A 37 16.29 10.65 0.05
C LEU A 37 16.41 11.91 -0.83
N ALA A 38 17.00 12.99 -0.30
CA ALA A 38 17.28 14.23 -1.03
C ALA A 38 18.23 13.99 -2.23
N ALA A 39 19.22 13.13 -2.09
CA ALA A 39 20.11 12.75 -3.18
C ALA A 39 19.32 12.02 -4.31
N HIS A 40 18.48 11.05 -3.98
CA HIS A 40 17.60 10.40 -4.96
C HIS A 40 16.70 11.40 -5.68
N SER A 41 16.13 12.35 -4.93
CA SER A 41 15.29 13.40 -5.52
C SER A 41 16.06 14.30 -6.49
N LYS A 42 17.25 14.76 -6.09
CA LYS A 42 18.10 15.63 -6.90
C LYS A 42 18.60 14.97 -8.19
N GLU A 43 18.91 13.68 -8.12
CA GLU A 43 19.42 12.90 -9.24
C GLU A 43 18.30 12.29 -10.09
N ASN A 44 17.03 12.55 -9.72
CA ASN A 44 15.84 11.95 -10.34
C ASN A 44 15.90 10.41 -10.42
N LYS A 45 16.54 9.80 -9.42
CA LYS A 45 16.66 8.35 -9.31
C LYS A 45 15.45 7.75 -8.63
N PRO A 46 14.88 6.64 -9.13
CA PRO A 46 13.79 5.94 -8.46
C PRO A 46 14.24 5.41 -7.10
N LEU A 47 13.33 5.41 -6.13
CA LEU A 47 13.57 4.75 -4.85
C LEU A 47 13.50 3.23 -5.02
N PRO A 48 14.45 2.48 -4.46
CA PRO A 48 14.48 1.02 -4.56
C PRO A 48 13.48 0.39 -3.56
N TRP A 49 12.20 0.59 -3.82
CA TRP A 49 11.14 0.06 -2.96
C TRP A 49 11.14 -1.47 -2.95
N VAL A 50 11.08 -2.04 -1.76
CA VAL A 50 10.83 -3.47 -1.55
C VAL A 50 9.33 -3.68 -1.34
N ARG A 51 8.70 -4.46 -2.22
CA ARG A 51 7.29 -4.78 -2.12
C ARG A 51 7.06 -5.86 -1.06
N LEU A 52 6.36 -5.51 0.02
CA LEU A 52 6.02 -6.42 1.12
C LEU A 52 4.76 -7.24 0.86
N TYR A 53 3.78 -6.64 0.18
CA TYR A 53 2.51 -7.27 -0.13
C TYR A 53 2.41 -7.57 -1.62
N ARG A 54 2.07 -8.80 -1.94
CA ARG A 54 1.81 -9.23 -3.30
C ARG A 54 0.55 -10.07 -3.34
N VAL A 55 -0.39 -9.68 -4.18
CA VAL A 55 -1.54 -10.49 -4.57
C VAL A 55 -1.19 -11.16 -5.89
N PRO A 56 -1.51 -12.45 -6.11
CA PRO A 56 -1.30 -13.12 -7.40
C PRO A 56 -1.95 -12.36 -8.55
N ASP A 57 -1.39 -12.43 -9.75
CA ASP A 57 -1.86 -11.66 -10.91
C ASP A 57 -3.27 -12.07 -11.39
N PHE A 58 -3.73 -13.25 -11.01
CA PHE A 58 -5.09 -13.73 -11.28
C PHE A 58 -6.12 -13.29 -10.22
N VAL A 59 -5.73 -12.42 -9.27
CA VAL A 59 -6.61 -11.90 -8.22
C VAL A 59 -6.81 -10.41 -8.40
N PHE A 60 -8.06 -9.99 -8.55
CA PHE A 60 -8.43 -8.59 -8.57
C PHE A 60 -8.53 -8.04 -7.15
N PHE A 61 -7.75 -7.02 -6.86
CA PHE A 61 -7.79 -6.33 -5.59
C PHE A 61 -7.75 -4.82 -5.83
N SER A 62 -8.71 -4.09 -5.27
CA SER A 62 -8.79 -2.65 -5.40
C SER A 62 -8.69 -1.96 -4.04
N HIS A 63 -7.65 -1.17 -3.81
CA HIS A 63 -7.55 -0.30 -2.65
C HIS A 63 -8.68 0.73 -2.60
N ALA A 64 -9.05 1.30 -3.75
CA ALA A 64 -10.12 2.29 -3.85
C ALA A 64 -11.46 1.73 -3.32
N SER A 65 -11.80 0.49 -3.70
CA SER A 65 -13.03 -0.18 -3.23
C SER A 65 -13.03 -0.39 -1.71
N HIS A 66 -11.90 -0.81 -1.13
CA HIS A 66 -11.77 -1.01 0.31
C HIS A 66 -11.84 0.30 1.10
N LEU A 67 -11.26 1.38 0.55
CA LEU A 67 -11.38 2.72 1.14
C LEU A 67 -12.81 3.25 1.08
N SER A 68 -13.51 3.06 -0.03
CA SER A 68 -14.92 3.41 -0.16
C SER A 68 -15.79 2.67 0.86
N ALA A 69 -15.44 1.42 1.17
CA ALA A 69 -16.04 0.63 2.24
C ALA A 69 -15.55 1.02 3.65
N LYS A 70 -14.76 2.10 3.79
CA LYS A 70 -14.20 2.60 5.06
C LYS A 70 -13.32 1.58 5.80
N THR A 71 -12.71 0.65 5.08
CA THR A 71 -11.77 -0.31 5.67
C THR A 71 -10.52 0.43 6.14
N ALA A 72 -10.13 0.25 7.39
CA ALA A 72 -8.93 0.87 7.94
C ALA A 72 -7.67 0.25 7.35
N CYS A 73 -6.67 1.07 6.99
CA CYS A 73 -5.40 0.61 6.45
C CYS A 73 -4.71 -0.40 7.39
N ALA A 74 -4.79 -0.14 8.69
CA ALA A 74 -4.21 -1.00 9.72
C ALA A 74 -4.80 -2.42 9.78
N SER A 75 -6.00 -2.65 9.24
CA SER A 75 -6.61 -3.99 9.18
C SER A 75 -5.79 -4.99 8.35
N CYS A 76 -5.00 -4.47 7.38
CA CYS A 76 -4.13 -5.28 6.54
C CYS A 76 -2.65 -4.96 6.74
N HIS A 77 -2.33 -3.70 7.01
CA HIS A 77 -0.94 -3.22 7.07
C HIS A 77 -0.39 -3.02 8.49
N GLY A 78 -1.24 -3.24 9.52
CA GLY A 78 -0.84 -2.93 10.90
C GLY A 78 -0.62 -1.44 11.14
N ALA A 79 -0.01 -1.10 12.27
CA ALA A 79 0.27 0.28 12.68
C ALA A 79 1.56 0.79 12.03
N VAL A 80 1.55 0.98 10.70
CA VAL A 80 2.73 1.37 9.90
C VAL A 80 3.38 2.67 10.38
N GLU A 81 2.58 3.59 10.94
CA GLU A 81 3.06 4.88 11.46
C GLU A 81 3.94 4.75 12.71
N ARG A 82 3.95 3.58 13.36
CA ARG A 82 4.71 3.29 14.58
C ARG A 82 5.92 2.42 14.34
N ARG A 83 6.23 2.09 13.08
CA ARG A 83 7.28 1.14 12.74
C ARG A 83 8.45 1.80 12.02
N ASP A 84 9.64 1.48 12.45
CA ASP A 84 10.88 1.88 11.75
C ASP A 84 11.15 0.99 10.53
N VAL A 85 10.76 -0.29 10.61
CA VAL A 85 10.87 -1.26 9.53
C VAL A 85 9.50 -1.91 9.31
N LEU A 86 9.00 -1.83 8.09
CA LEU A 86 7.73 -2.43 7.71
C LEU A 86 7.92 -3.91 7.38
N ALA A 87 6.93 -4.72 7.75
CA ALA A 87 6.83 -6.13 7.44
C ALA A 87 5.42 -6.46 6.96
N GLN A 88 5.23 -7.63 6.39
CA GLN A 88 3.91 -8.13 6.06
C GLN A 88 3.20 -8.56 7.35
N GLU A 89 2.12 -7.87 7.67
CA GLU A 89 1.33 -8.11 8.89
C GLU A 89 0.19 -9.10 8.67
N ALA A 90 -0.49 -8.97 7.55
CA ALA A 90 -1.61 -9.82 7.19
C ALA A 90 -1.27 -10.72 5.99
N PRO A 91 -1.69 -11.97 5.98
CA PRO A 91 -1.51 -12.83 4.82
C PRO A 91 -2.40 -12.38 3.67
N THR A 92 -1.85 -12.37 2.45
CA THR A 92 -2.60 -12.07 1.22
C THR A 92 -3.15 -13.33 0.57
N ASN A 93 -3.82 -14.17 1.35
CA ASN A 93 -4.42 -15.40 0.88
C ASN A 93 -5.97 -15.33 0.87
N MET A 94 -6.58 -16.22 0.09
CA MET A 94 -8.03 -16.28 -0.09
C MET A 94 -8.77 -16.40 1.25
N LYS A 95 -8.28 -17.23 2.17
CA LYS A 95 -8.92 -17.43 3.48
C LYS A 95 -9.02 -16.12 4.25
N PHE A 96 -7.95 -15.34 4.32
CA PHE A 96 -7.93 -14.06 5.04
C PHE A 96 -8.95 -13.07 4.45
N CYS A 97 -8.98 -12.96 3.12
CA CYS A 97 -9.91 -12.08 2.42
C CYS A 97 -11.38 -12.51 2.65
N MET A 98 -11.67 -13.78 2.46
CA MET A 98 -13.02 -14.35 2.65
C MET A 98 -13.52 -14.22 4.10
N ASP A 99 -12.66 -14.43 5.08
CA ASP A 99 -13.02 -14.30 6.49
C ASP A 99 -13.36 -12.83 6.84
N CYS A 100 -12.62 -11.87 6.29
CA CYS A 100 -12.93 -10.45 6.46
C CYS A 100 -14.24 -10.08 5.77
N HIS A 101 -14.44 -10.46 4.52
CA HIS A 101 -15.68 -10.22 3.78
C HIS A 101 -16.89 -10.79 4.49
N ARG A 102 -16.78 -12.01 5.01
CA ARG A 102 -17.87 -12.65 5.79
C ARG A 102 -18.22 -11.85 7.05
N ARG A 103 -17.22 -11.40 7.81
CA ARG A 103 -17.44 -10.58 9.03
C ARG A 103 -18.03 -9.21 8.72
N GLN A 104 -17.71 -8.63 7.57
CA GLN A 104 -18.18 -7.31 7.16
C GLN A 104 -19.48 -7.35 6.33
N GLY A 105 -20.04 -8.53 6.08
CA GLY A 105 -21.21 -8.68 5.21
C GLY A 105 -20.95 -8.32 3.75
N ALA A 106 -19.69 -8.36 3.32
CA ALA A 106 -19.30 -8.09 1.93
C ALA A 106 -19.49 -9.35 1.07
N SER A 107 -19.56 -9.16 -0.24
CA SER A 107 -19.76 -10.26 -1.20
C SER A 107 -18.64 -11.30 -1.11
N LEU A 108 -19.02 -12.56 -1.22
CA LEU A 108 -18.14 -13.73 -1.30
C LEU A 108 -18.17 -14.39 -2.69
N ALA A 109 -18.76 -13.73 -3.68
CA ALA A 109 -18.83 -14.25 -5.04
C ALA A 109 -17.41 -14.43 -5.63
N CYS A 110 -17.16 -15.58 -6.23
CA CYS A 110 -15.84 -15.95 -6.75
C CYS A 110 -15.34 -14.94 -7.81
N ASN A 111 -16.23 -14.51 -8.69
CA ASN A 111 -15.95 -13.56 -9.76
C ASN A 111 -15.68 -12.11 -9.29
N LEU A 112 -15.84 -11.82 -8.01
CA LEU A 112 -15.46 -10.54 -7.44
C LEU A 112 -13.93 -10.38 -7.39
N CYS A 113 -13.23 -11.49 -7.19
CA CYS A 113 -11.78 -11.52 -6.98
C CYS A 113 -11.02 -12.30 -8.05
N HIS A 114 -11.69 -13.12 -8.86
CA HIS A 114 -11.09 -13.97 -9.87
C HIS A 114 -11.87 -13.96 -11.18
N GLU A 115 -11.16 -14.05 -12.32
CA GLU A 115 -11.79 -14.56 -13.52
C GLU A 115 -12.02 -16.05 -13.34
N LEU A 116 -13.29 -16.44 -13.42
CA LEU A 116 -13.64 -17.85 -13.52
C LEU A 116 -13.41 -18.24 -14.98
N GLY A 117 -12.37 -19.01 -15.23
CA GLY A 117 -12.14 -19.57 -16.55
C GLY A 117 -13.40 -20.30 -17.02
N GLN A 118 -13.88 -19.97 -18.21
CA GLN A 118 -14.94 -20.69 -18.90
C GLN A 118 -14.37 -21.96 -19.53
#